data_d43b889fcc4c445abd4e595280af683d
#
_entry.id   d43b889fcc4c445abd4e595280af683d
#
_cell.length_a   1.000
_cell.length_b   1.000
_cell.length_c   1.000
_cell.angle_alpha   90.00
_cell.angle_beta   90.00
_cell.angle_gamma   90.00
#
_symmetry.space_group_name_H-M   'P 1'
#
loop_
_entity.id
_entity.type
_entity.pdbx_description
1 polymer ?
#
loop_
_entity_poly.entity_id
_entity_poly.type
_entity_poly.pdbx_seq_one_letter_code
_entity_poly.pdbx_strand_id
1 'polypeptide(L)'
;VDYLFEFLNRYFILNDVLIVIQYFVPYFFMNRSAIASVNNKAYFDQLTGLLGINGTTRWDIWSIAIIILNFYIAYKRNDTRILKYNIFFFLVSTIICMINSARSFLIIAPITVLMYLFLIRKVEITSRMKQILAVIGVLIVALIVYSTNTYVNDFVNDLISDKFAIYMSGDINHMIAANDDRVVATYYAVENGGSYGVGIGVVPMNSTNDQVKYLGLNSASAYIYMVGTVGYFIWTLCLARIGIQNKRQSVKKTLLYFSYLLLLSYFLPIYSTIALFPAIMFIFYVFDLEQEQKGSERQ
;
A
#
# COMPACT_ATOMS: atom_id res chain seq x y z
N VAL A 1 22.27 -0.93 8.18
CA VAL A 1 21.34 -0.36 7.17
C VAL A 1 21.84 -0.65 5.75
N ASP A 2 23.14 -0.46 5.46
CA ASP A 2 23.71 -0.60 4.11
C ASP A 2 23.61 -2.02 3.55
N TYR A 3 23.91 -3.04 4.37
CA TYR A 3 23.74 -4.43 3.98
C TYR A 3 22.27 -4.77 3.69
N LEU A 4 21.36 -4.32 4.54
CA LEU A 4 19.92 -4.52 4.36
C LEU A 4 19.42 -3.84 3.08
N PHE A 5 19.93 -2.63 2.78
CA PHE A 5 19.64 -1.90 1.56
C PHE A 5 20.02 -2.71 0.31
N GLU A 6 21.25 -3.22 0.25
CA GLU A 6 21.69 -4.02 -0.90
C GLU A 6 20.91 -5.33 -1.04
N PHE A 7 20.70 -6.04 0.08
CA PHE A 7 19.96 -7.29 0.09
C PHE A 7 18.52 -7.10 -0.40
N LEU A 8 17.77 -6.15 0.16
CA LEU A 8 16.40 -5.91 -0.21
C LEU A 8 16.26 -5.51 -1.68
N ASN A 9 17.12 -4.61 -2.19
CA ASN A 9 17.07 -4.22 -3.58
C ASN A 9 17.34 -5.40 -4.52
N ARG A 10 18.35 -6.22 -4.25
CA ARG A 10 18.66 -7.40 -5.06
C ARG A 10 17.53 -8.43 -5.02
N TYR A 11 16.97 -8.68 -3.84
CA TYR A 11 15.86 -9.61 -3.65
C TYR A 11 14.63 -9.18 -4.44
N PHE A 12 14.27 -7.90 -4.38
CA PHE A 12 13.09 -7.41 -5.08
C PHE A 12 13.26 -7.30 -6.59
N ILE A 13 14.45 -6.96 -7.09
CA ILE A 13 14.73 -7.06 -8.53
C ILE A 13 14.53 -8.51 -9.01
N LEU A 14 15.09 -9.48 -8.30
CA LEU A 14 14.90 -10.89 -8.63
C LEU A 14 13.42 -11.28 -8.58
N ASN A 15 12.70 -10.84 -7.56
CA ASN A 15 11.28 -11.11 -7.42
C ASN A 15 10.46 -10.52 -8.57
N ASP A 16 10.74 -9.28 -8.96
CA ASP A 16 10.04 -8.60 -10.06
C ASP A 16 10.31 -9.29 -11.42
N VAL A 17 11.54 -9.73 -11.65
CA VAL A 17 11.88 -10.55 -12.83
C VAL A 17 11.09 -11.86 -12.83
N LEU A 18 10.95 -12.51 -11.67
CA LEU A 18 10.15 -13.74 -11.57
C LEU A 18 8.65 -13.48 -11.78
N ILE A 19 8.11 -12.35 -11.34
CA ILE A 19 6.71 -11.95 -11.64
C ILE A 19 6.52 -11.81 -13.15
N VAL A 20 7.46 -11.16 -13.86
CA VAL A 20 7.40 -11.04 -15.32
C VAL A 20 7.47 -12.43 -15.98
N ILE A 21 8.36 -13.31 -15.51
CA ILE A 21 8.45 -14.69 -16.03
C ILE A 21 7.13 -15.43 -15.77
N GLN A 22 6.54 -15.31 -14.59
CA GLN A 22 5.25 -15.92 -14.25
C GLN A 22 4.12 -15.42 -15.15
N TYR A 23 4.15 -14.15 -15.55
CA TYR A 23 3.17 -13.60 -16.48
C TYR A 23 3.20 -14.28 -17.85
N PHE A 24 4.40 -14.56 -18.39
CA PHE A 24 4.56 -15.27 -19.67
C PHE A 24 4.49 -16.79 -19.53
N VAL A 25 4.86 -17.33 -18.38
CA VAL A 25 4.84 -18.76 -18.07
C VAL A 25 4.06 -18.99 -16.77
N PRO A 26 2.71 -18.98 -16.84
CA PRO A 26 1.84 -18.95 -15.66
C PRO A 26 2.06 -20.10 -14.66
N TYR A 27 2.57 -21.25 -15.12
CA TYR A 27 2.81 -22.43 -14.27
C TYR A 27 4.15 -22.39 -13.52
N PHE A 28 4.98 -21.38 -13.80
CA PHE A 28 6.29 -21.27 -13.18
C PHE A 28 6.15 -20.76 -11.73
N PHE A 29 6.52 -21.60 -10.77
CA PHE A 29 6.38 -21.34 -9.31
C PHE A 29 4.94 -21.12 -8.78
N MET A 30 3.91 -21.37 -9.58
CA MET A 30 2.54 -21.30 -9.10
C MET A 30 2.08 -22.60 -8.46
N ASN A 31 1.23 -22.48 -7.45
CA ASN A 31 0.58 -23.66 -6.86
C ASN A 31 -0.43 -24.24 -7.87
N ARG A 32 -0.23 -25.49 -8.29
CA ARG A 32 -1.08 -26.20 -9.26
C ARG A 32 -2.55 -26.25 -8.85
N SER A 33 -2.84 -26.33 -7.55
CA SER A 33 -4.22 -26.35 -7.03
C SER A 33 -4.96 -25.03 -7.27
N ALA A 34 -4.27 -23.92 -7.21
CA ALA A 34 -4.85 -22.61 -7.48
C ALA A 34 -5.12 -22.38 -8.98
N ILE A 35 -4.32 -22.99 -9.86
CA ILE A 35 -4.49 -22.91 -11.31
C ILE A 35 -5.64 -23.81 -11.78
N ALA A 36 -5.76 -25.00 -11.19
CA ALA A 36 -6.80 -25.98 -11.57
C ALA A 36 -8.23 -25.48 -11.28
N SER A 37 -8.40 -24.60 -10.29
CA SER A 37 -9.72 -24.06 -9.92
C SER A 37 -10.27 -23.02 -10.89
N VAL A 38 -9.51 -22.57 -11.90
CA VAL A 38 -9.85 -21.40 -12.73
C VAL A 38 -9.67 -21.61 -14.22
N ASN A 39 -10.12 -22.74 -14.74
CA ASN A 39 -10.15 -22.99 -16.19
C ASN A 39 -8.87 -22.57 -16.96
N ASN A 40 -7.69 -22.89 -16.40
CA ASN A 40 -6.37 -22.60 -16.98
C ASN A 40 -6.02 -21.10 -17.18
N LYS A 41 -6.76 -20.16 -16.57
CA LYS A 41 -6.35 -18.75 -16.57
C LYS A 41 -5.51 -18.47 -15.34
N ALA A 42 -4.32 -17.89 -15.53
CA ALA A 42 -3.52 -17.38 -14.43
C ALA A 42 -4.29 -16.26 -13.73
N TYR A 43 -4.52 -16.39 -12.41
CA TYR A 43 -5.00 -15.28 -11.60
C TYR A 43 -3.88 -14.27 -11.45
N PHE A 44 -4.12 -13.04 -11.89
CA PHE A 44 -3.13 -11.96 -11.75
C PHE A 44 -2.72 -11.76 -10.29
N ASP A 45 -3.64 -11.91 -9.33
CA ASP A 45 -3.36 -11.84 -7.88
C ASP A 45 -2.39 -12.91 -7.36
N GLN A 46 -1.99 -13.85 -8.19
CA GLN A 46 -1.05 -14.91 -7.85
C GLN A 46 0.33 -14.75 -8.51
N LEU A 47 0.50 -13.69 -9.31
CA LEU A 47 1.79 -13.33 -9.89
C LEU A 47 2.64 -12.59 -8.84
N THR A 48 3.22 -13.33 -7.93
CA THR A 48 3.86 -12.78 -6.73
C THR A 48 5.35 -13.10 -6.60
N GLY A 49 5.90 -13.79 -7.60
CA GLY A 49 7.29 -14.22 -7.60
C GLY A 49 7.59 -15.16 -6.42
N LEU A 50 8.56 -14.79 -5.61
CA LEU A 50 9.00 -15.54 -4.42
C LEU A 50 8.13 -15.29 -3.18
N LEU A 51 7.21 -14.33 -3.21
CA LEU A 51 6.39 -13.95 -2.03
C LEU A 51 5.27 -14.95 -1.73
N GLY A 52 5.05 -15.92 -2.64
CA GLY A 52 4.10 -17.01 -2.46
C GLY A 52 2.64 -16.59 -2.68
N ILE A 53 1.72 -17.52 -2.40
CA ILE A 53 0.29 -17.33 -2.58
C ILE A 53 -0.19 -16.13 -1.76
N ASN A 54 -1.05 -15.28 -2.35
CA ASN A 54 -1.52 -14.02 -1.74
C ASN A 54 -0.39 -13.04 -1.40
N GLY A 55 0.73 -13.12 -2.12
CA GLY A 55 1.89 -12.26 -1.92
C GLY A 55 1.76 -10.85 -2.51
N THR A 56 0.69 -10.52 -3.23
CA THR A 56 0.49 -9.19 -3.86
C THR A 56 0.51 -8.07 -2.83
N THR A 57 -0.20 -8.22 -1.71
CA THR A 57 -0.19 -7.24 -0.61
C THR A 57 1.17 -7.14 0.07
N ARG A 58 1.92 -8.24 0.16
CA ARG A 58 3.30 -8.24 0.68
C ARG A 58 4.23 -7.52 -0.28
N TRP A 59 4.11 -7.80 -1.57
CA TRP A 59 4.88 -7.12 -2.60
C TRP A 59 4.64 -5.61 -2.55
N ASP A 60 3.37 -5.19 -2.47
CA ASP A 60 2.95 -3.80 -2.39
C ASP A 60 3.68 -3.04 -1.26
N ILE A 61 3.50 -3.48 -0.02
CA ILE A 61 4.08 -2.79 1.15
C ILE A 61 5.61 -2.86 1.18
N TRP A 62 6.21 -3.99 0.82
CA TRP A 62 7.66 -4.11 0.81
C TRP A 62 8.30 -3.29 -0.31
N SER A 63 7.68 -3.20 -1.50
CA SER A 63 8.14 -2.31 -2.57
C SER A 63 8.13 -0.84 -2.10
N ILE A 64 7.07 -0.41 -1.42
CA ILE A 64 6.99 0.93 -0.83
C ILE A 64 8.09 1.13 0.22
N ALA A 65 8.32 0.16 1.10
CA ALA A 65 9.37 0.22 2.11
C ALA A 65 10.78 0.38 1.50
N ILE A 66 11.05 -0.33 0.41
CA ILE A 66 12.31 -0.23 -0.32
C ILE A 66 12.46 1.13 -1.00
N ILE A 67 11.40 1.64 -1.64
CA ILE A 67 11.41 2.97 -2.26
C ILE A 67 11.77 4.04 -1.21
N ILE A 68 11.18 3.99 -0.04
CA ILE A 68 11.45 4.94 1.04
C ILE A 68 12.88 4.77 1.58
N LEU A 69 13.34 3.54 1.76
CA LEU A 69 14.73 3.25 2.17
C LEU A 69 15.73 3.80 1.14
N ASN A 70 15.47 3.59 -0.14
CA ASN A 70 16.31 4.07 -1.23
C ASN A 70 16.38 5.62 -1.24
N PHE A 71 15.25 6.30 -1.03
CA PHE A 71 15.25 7.76 -0.87
C PHE A 71 16.08 8.19 0.33
N TYR A 72 15.90 7.55 1.49
CA TYR A 72 16.67 7.85 2.68
C TYR A 72 18.18 7.70 2.46
N ILE A 73 18.62 6.58 1.86
CA ILE A 73 20.05 6.32 1.59
C ILE A 73 20.61 7.28 0.54
N ALA A 74 19.87 7.53 -0.54
CA ALA A 74 20.28 8.48 -1.59
C ALA A 74 20.55 9.86 -1.01
N TYR A 75 19.69 10.31 -0.14
CA TYR A 75 19.84 11.63 0.49
C TYR A 75 20.92 11.64 1.58
N LYS A 76 21.01 10.58 2.38
CA LYS A 76 22.05 10.46 3.41
C LYS A 76 23.46 10.47 2.82
N ARG A 77 23.64 9.77 1.69
CA ARG A 77 24.93 9.69 1.00
C ARG A 77 25.14 10.81 -0.03
N ASN A 78 24.15 11.65 -0.26
CA ASN A 78 24.12 12.63 -1.36
C ASN A 78 24.45 11.98 -2.73
N ASP A 79 23.94 10.75 -2.94
CA ASP A 79 24.25 9.96 -4.14
C ASP A 79 23.09 10.03 -5.13
N THR A 80 23.34 10.78 -6.22
CA THR A 80 22.37 10.94 -7.32
C THR A 80 22.15 9.65 -8.12
N ARG A 81 23.08 8.69 -8.09
CA ARG A 81 22.93 7.41 -8.78
C ARG A 81 21.86 6.56 -8.09
N ILE A 82 21.89 6.50 -6.75
CA ILE A 82 20.86 5.82 -5.97
C ILE A 82 19.51 6.49 -6.19
N LEU A 83 19.45 7.81 -6.26
CA LEU A 83 18.20 8.52 -6.54
C LEU A 83 17.62 8.17 -7.91
N LYS A 84 18.45 8.18 -8.96
CA LYS A 84 18.02 7.78 -10.32
C LYS A 84 17.57 6.32 -10.36
N TYR A 85 18.32 5.43 -9.70
CA TYR A 85 17.94 4.03 -9.55
C TYR A 85 16.57 3.89 -8.86
N ASN A 86 16.32 4.64 -7.79
CA ASN A 86 15.06 4.58 -7.06
C ASN A 86 13.87 5.08 -7.90
N ILE A 87 14.07 6.13 -8.70
CA ILE A 87 13.03 6.58 -9.65
C ILE A 87 12.73 5.50 -10.67
N PHE A 88 13.77 4.85 -11.21
CA PHE A 88 13.61 3.73 -12.14
C PHE A 88 12.89 2.55 -11.46
N PHE A 89 13.29 2.19 -10.24
CA PHE A 89 12.64 1.14 -9.46
C PHE A 89 11.16 1.45 -9.21
N PHE A 90 10.82 2.69 -8.88
CA PHE A 90 9.43 3.13 -8.71
C PHE A 90 8.61 2.97 -10.00
N LEU A 91 9.17 3.34 -11.16
CA LEU A 91 8.50 3.17 -12.45
C LEU A 91 8.31 1.69 -12.80
N VAL A 92 9.32 0.86 -12.60
CA VAL A 92 9.21 -0.59 -12.81
C VAL A 92 8.16 -1.19 -11.88
N SER A 93 8.17 -0.83 -10.59
CA SER A 93 7.14 -1.27 -9.63
C SER A 93 5.73 -0.85 -10.05
N THR A 94 5.58 0.33 -10.66
CA THR A 94 4.29 0.79 -11.20
C THR A 94 3.81 -0.12 -12.35
N ILE A 95 4.72 -0.60 -13.21
CA ILE A 95 4.37 -1.57 -14.27
C ILE A 95 4.05 -2.94 -13.65
N ILE A 96 4.85 -3.39 -12.71
CA ILE A 96 4.65 -4.69 -12.04
C ILE A 96 3.31 -4.71 -11.28
N CYS A 97 2.91 -3.62 -10.63
CA CYS A 97 1.63 -3.58 -9.92
C CYS A 97 0.41 -3.73 -10.86
N MET A 98 0.54 -3.34 -12.12
CA MET A 98 -0.49 -3.59 -13.14
C MET A 98 -0.53 -5.07 -13.54
N ILE A 99 0.63 -5.73 -13.60
CA ILE A 99 0.75 -7.14 -13.96
C ILE A 99 0.21 -8.04 -12.85
N ASN A 100 0.50 -7.73 -11.59
CA ASN A 100 0.13 -8.57 -10.43
C ASN A 100 -1.12 -8.10 -9.68
N SER A 101 -1.89 -7.16 -10.27
CA SER A 101 -3.12 -6.59 -9.68
C SER A 101 -2.96 -5.93 -8.31
N ALA A 102 -1.74 -5.55 -7.90
CA ALA A 102 -1.48 -4.85 -6.65
C ALA A 102 -1.90 -3.36 -6.73
N ARG A 103 -3.16 -3.10 -7.09
CA ARG A 103 -3.68 -1.75 -7.42
C ARG A 103 -3.53 -0.73 -6.29
N SER A 104 -3.50 -1.19 -5.03
CA SER A 104 -3.26 -0.35 -3.85
C SER A 104 -1.91 0.36 -3.90
N PHE A 105 -0.90 -0.21 -4.55
CA PHE A 105 0.40 0.42 -4.77
C PHE A 105 0.28 1.79 -5.45
N LEU A 106 -0.59 1.91 -6.47
CA LEU A 106 -0.77 3.15 -7.23
C LEU A 106 -1.26 4.33 -6.37
N ILE A 107 -1.94 4.04 -5.28
CA ILE A 107 -2.45 5.06 -4.34
C ILE A 107 -1.48 5.24 -3.16
N ILE A 108 -1.07 4.14 -2.56
CA ILE A 108 -0.28 4.18 -1.31
C ILE A 108 1.15 4.66 -1.56
N ALA A 109 1.81 4.19 -2.63
CA ALA A 109 3.21 4.53 -2.90
C ALA A 109 3.43 6.04 -3.14
N PRO A 110 2.67 6.72 -4.02
CA PRO A 110 2.79 8.18 -4.18
C PRO A 110 2.53 8.95 -2.89
N ILE A 111 1.49 8.57 -2.13
CA ILE A 111 1.17 9.22 -0.85
C ILE A 111 2.34 9.06 0.13
N THR A 112 2.91 7.86 0.23
CA THR A 112 4.05 7.59 1.14
C THR A 112 5.29 8.37 0.73
N VAL A 113 5.59 8.45 -0.57
CA VAL A 113 6.69 9.27 -1.10
C VAL A 113 6.46 10.75 -0.82
N LEU A 114 5.26 11.26 -1.03
CA LEU A 114 4.90 12.64 -0.71
C LEU A 114 5.03 12.91 0.80
N MET A 115 4.56 12.01 1.65
CA MET A 115 4.75 12.12 3.10
C MET A 115 6.24 12.20 3.46
N TYR A 116 7.07 11.33 2.87
CA TYR A 116 8.51 11.38 3.11
C TYR A 116 9.12 12.71 2.65
N LEU A 117 8.84 13.14 1.44
CA LEU A 117 9.46 14.33 0.85
C LEU A 117 9.01 15.63 1.50
N PHE A 118 7.73 15.79 1.81
CA PHE A 118 7.16 17.06 2.24
C PHE A 118 6.95 17.18 3.75
N LEU A 119 6.59 16.08 4.41
CA LEU A 119 6.22 16.12 5.83
C LEU A 119 7.37 15.70 6.74
N ILE A 120 8.14 14.71 6.32
CA ILE A 120 9.22 14.14 7.12
C ILE A 120 10.53 14.89 6.83
N ARG A 121 10.83 15.09 5.57
CA ARG A 121 12.04 15.79 5.14
C ARG A 121 11.80 17.29 5.01
N LYS A 122 12.60 18.11 5.71
CA LYS A 122 12.68 19.56 5.45
C LYS A 122 13.55 19.81 4.23
N VAL A 123 12.97 19.89 3.06
CA VAL A 123 13.66 20.17 1.81
C VAL A 123 13.67 21.69 1.58
N GLU A 124 14.78 22.24 1.08
CA GLU A 124 14.86 23.66 0.66
C GLU A 124 13.83 23.96 -0.45
N ILE A 125 13.31 25.19 -0.47
CA ILE A 125 12.22 25.62 -1.36
C ILE A 125 12.55 25.34 -2.84
N THR A 126 13.80 25.61 -3.27
CA THR A 126 14.28 25.35 -4.64
C THR A 126 14.29 23.86 -5.01
N SER A 127 14.69 23.01 -4.08
CA SER A 127 14.66 21.55 -4.26
C SER A 127 13.22 21.01 -4.24
N ARG A 128 12.31 21.60 -3.45
CA ARG A 128 10.88 21.28 -3.48
C ARG A 128 10.24 21.56 -4.82
N MET A 129 10.54 22.73 -5.41
CA MET A 129 10.01 23.06 -6.74
C MET A 129 10.43 22.05 -7.80
N LYS A 130 11.70 21.62 -7.81
CA LYS A 130 12.19 20.57 -8.74
C LYS A 130 11.46 19.24 -8.52
N GLN A 131 11.19 18.87 -7.27
CA GLN A 131 10.47 17.64 -6.94
C GLN A 131 8.98 17.72 -7.32
N ILE A 132 8.33 18.86 -7.08
CA ILE A 132 6.96 19.13 -7.54
C ILE A 132 6.88 19.04 -9.06
N LEU A 133 7.82 19.68 -9.78
CA LEU A 133 7.89 19.60 -11.24
C LEU A 133 8.11 18.16 -11.73
N ALA A 134 8.94 17.37 -11.05
CA ALA A 134 9.12 15.96 -11.38
C ALA A 134 7.82 15.15 -11.18
N VAL A 135 7.11 15.36 -10.06
CA VAL A 135 5.81 14.71 -9.81
C VAL A 135 4.78 15.15 -10.86
N ILE A 136 4.71 16.44 -11.16
CA ILE A 136 3.82 16.96 -12.23
C ILE A 136 4.21 16.35 -13.58
N GLY A 137 5.49 16.23 -13.89
CA GLY A 137 5.98 15.59 -15.12
C GLY A 137 5.54 14.14 -15.22
N VAL A 138 5.65 13.37 -14.15
CA VAL A 138 5.15 11.98 -14.07
C VAL A 138 3.64 11.93 -14.27
N LEU A 139 2.88 12.83 -13.64
CA LEU A 139 1.43 12.92 -13.82
C LEU A 139 1.05 13.27 -15.26
N ILE A 140 1.78 14.20 -15.91
CA ILE A 140 1.54 14.54 -17.32
C ILE A 140 1.83 13.33 -18.22
N VAL A 141 2.92 12.60 -18.00
CA VAL A 141 3.23 11.38 -18.75
C VAL A 141 2.14 10.32 -18.52
N ALA A 142 1.69 10.14 -17.28
CA ALA A 142 0.59 9.22 -16.96
C ALA A 142 -0.71 9.63 -17.68
N LEU A 143 -1.04 10.93 -17.73
CA LEU A 143 -2.19 11.46 -18.46
C LEU A 143 -2.07 11.25 -19.97
N ILE A 144 -0.88 11.43 -20.55
CA ILE A 144 -0.62 11.17 -21.97
C ILE A 144 -0.82 9.68 -22.27
N VAL A 145 -0.24 8.79 -21.46
CA VAL A 145 -0.42 7.35 -21.59
C VAL A 145 -1.88 6.96 -21.43
N TYR A 146 -2.59 7.54 -20.47
CA TYR A 146 -4.03 7.37 -20.28
C TYR A 146 -4.83 7.79 -21.54
N SER A 147 -4.51 8.95 -22.12
CA SER A 147 -5.26 9.48 -23.28
C SER A 147 -4.95 8.75 -24.60
N THR A 148 -3.78 8.13 -24.72
CA THR A 148 -3.32 7.49 -25.97
C THR A 148 -3.46 5.98 -26.00
N ASN A 149 -3.58 5.34 -24.84
CA ASN A 149 -3.67 3.88 -24.72
C ASN A 149 -5.05 3.46 -24.21
N THR A 150 -5.87 2.86 -25.07
CA THR A 150 -7.22 2.38 -24.73
C THR A 150 -7.22 1.41 -23.56
N TYR A 151 -6.22 0.54 -23.47
CA TYR A 151 -6.09 -0.42 -22.37
C TYR A 151 -5.88 0.24 -21.02
N VAL A 152 -5.04 1.30 -20.98
CA VAL A 152 -4.79 2.10 -19.78
C VAL A 152 -6.01 2.96 -19.47
N ASN A 153 -6.67 3.47 -20.47
CA ASN A 153 -7.91 4.24 -20.36
C ASN A 153 -9.02 3.40 -19.70
N ASP A 154 -9.30 2.22 -20.25
CA ASP A 154 -10.30 1.29 -19.71
C ASP A 154 -9.95 0.87 -18.28
N PHE A 155 -8.67 0.57 -18.03
CA PHE A 155 -8.18 0.23 -16.68
C PHE A 155 -8.35 1.37 -15.68
N VAL A 156 -8.06 2.61 -16.07
CA VAL A 156 -8.19 3.79 -15.20
C VAL A 156 -9.67 4.17 -15.03
N ASN A 157 -10.48 4.02 -16.07
CA ASN A 157 -11.92 4.22 -15.98
C ASN A 157 -12.57 3.21 -15.03
N ASP A 158 -12.22 1.93 -15.14
CA ASP A 158 -12.62 0.88 -14.20
C ASP A 158 -12.20 1.19 -12.74
N LEU A 159 -11.06 1.84 -12.58
CA LEU A 159 -10.47 2.13 -11.26
C LEU A 159 -11.00 3.43 -10.64
N ILE A 160 -11.24 4.46 -11.44
CA ILE A 160 -11.51 5.83 -10.97
C ILE A 160 -12.93 6.28 -11.30
N SER A 161 -13.39 6.18 -12.57
CA SER A 161 -14.65 6.79 -12.95
C SER A 161 -15.86 6.04 -12.39
N ASP A 162 -15.87 4.72 -12.53
CA ASP A 162 -17.02 3.95 -12.09
C ASP A 162 -17.02 3.82 -10.56
N LYS A 163 -15.87 3.55 -9.96
CA LYS A 163 -15.78 3.43 -8.50
C LYS A 163 -15.90 4.79 -7.80
N PHE A 164 -15.24 5.84 -8.29
CA PHE A 164 -15.31 7.16 -7.67
C PHE A 164 -16.68 7.80 -7.82
N ALA A 165 -17.33 7.65 -8.97
CA ALA A 165 -18.71 8.10 -9.16
C ALA A 165 -19.67 7.37 -8.22
N ILE A 166 -19.48 6.08 -8.02
CA ILE A 166 -20.26 5.26 -7.09
C ILE A 166 -20.03 5.69 -5.64
N TYR A 167 -18.77 5.96 -5.24
CA TYR A 167 -18.45 6.50 -3.91
C TYR A 167 -19.10 7.86 -3.66
N MET A 168 -19.07 8.74 -4.66
CA MET A 168 -19.63 10.07 -4.56
C MET A 168 -21.16 10.09 -4.59
N SER A 169 -21.80 9.08 -5.17
CA SER A 169 -23.26 8.96 -5.17
C SER A 169 -23.82 8.65 -3.78
N GLY A 170 -23.04 8.07 -2.89
CA GLY A 170 -23.47 7.64 -1.56
C GLY A 170 -24.52 6.51 -1.59
N ASP A 171 -24.82 5.96 -2.77
CA ASP A 171 -25.82 4.90 -2.93
C ASP A 171 -25.17 3.52 -2.78
N ILE A 172 -25.47 2.88 -1.66
CA ILE A 172 -24.97 1.56 -1.31
C ILE A 172 -25.40 0.49 -2.29
N ASN A 173 -26.58 0.58 -2.84
CA ASN A 173 -27.05 -0.39 -3.84
C ASN A 173 -26.21 -0.32 -5.10
N HIS A 174 -25.80 0.89 -5.51
CA HIS A 174 -24.83 1.06 -6.59
C HIS A 174 -23.45 0.52 -6.23
N MET A 175 -22.98 0.71 -4.98
CA MET A 175 -21.71 0.17 -4.52
C MET A 175 -21.70 -1.38 -4.52
N ILE A 176 -22.79 -2.00 -4.09
CA ILE A 176 -22.97 -3.46 -4.14
C ILE A 176 -23.02 -3.96 -5.59
N ALA A 177 -23.75 -3.25 -6.45
CA ALA A 177 -23.85 -3.59 -7.88
C ALA A 177 -22.52 -3.48 -8.62
N ALA A 178 -21.65 -2.55 -8.21
CA ALA A 178 -20.31 -2.36 -8.78
C ALA A 178 -19.26 -3.36 -8.26
N ASN A 179 -19.63 -4.32 -7.40
CA ASN A 179 -18.74 -5.31 -6.81
C ASN A 179 -17.50 -4.70 -6.11
N ASP A 180 -17.66 -3.54 -5.45
CA ASP A 180 -16.58 -3.01 -4.62
C ASP A 180 -16.58 -3.67 -3.23
N ASP A 181 -15.99 -4.84 -3.17
CA ASP A 181 -15.98 -5.71 -2.00
C ASP A 181 -15.47 -5.04 -0.73
N ARG A 182 -14.54 -4.06 -0.85
CA ARG A 182 -13.99 -3.35 0.33
C ARG A 182 -14.97 -2.33 0.89
N VAL A 183 -15.67 -1.62 0.02
CA VAL A 183 -16.68 -0.64 0.44
C VAL A 183 -17.85 -1.35 1.09
N VAL A 184 -18.37 -2.38 0.42
CA VAL A 184 -19.46 -3.21 0.94
C VAL A 184 -19.08 -3.81 2.30
N ALA A 185 -17.89 -4.37 2.41
CA ALA A 185 -17.38 -4.92 3.66
C ALA A 185 -17.25 -3.87 4.78
N THR A 186 -16.73 -2.68 4.44
CA THR A 186 -16.57 -1.61 5.43
C THR A 186 -17.93 -1.05 5.87
N TYR A 187 -18.85 -0.86 4.93
CA TYR A 187 -20.20 -0.43 5.24
C TYR A 187 -20.92 -1.44 6.14
N TYR A 188 -20.91 -2.71 5.76
CA TYR A 188 -21.48 -3.80 6.56
C TYR A 188 -20.86 -3.84 7.95
N ALA A 189 -19.56 -3.65 8.07
CA ALA A 189 -18.85 -3.63 9.34
C ALA A 189 -19.28 -2.46 10.24
N VAL A 190 -19.49 -1.28 9.67
CA VAL A 190 -19.96 -0.10 10.41
C VAL A 190 -21.41 -0.28 10.87
N GLU A 191 -22.28 -0.78 9.99
CA GLU A 191 -23.70 -0.98 10.29
C GLU A 191 -23.92 -2.04 11.36
N ASN A 192 -23.22 -3.18 11.27
CA ASN A 192 -23.43 -4.33 12.15
C ASN A 192 -22.48 -4.35 13.35
N GLY A 193 -21.26 -3.80 13.23
CA GLY A 193 -20.32 -3.65 14.33
C GLY A 193 -20.62 -2.45 15.22
N GLY A 194 -21.18 -1.39 14.65
CA GLY A 194 -21.51 -0.16 15.39
C GLY A 194 -20.30 0.45 16.10
N SER A 195 -20.56 1.01 17.29
CA SER A 195 -19.51 1.66 18.10
C SER A 195 -18.62 0.67 18.86
N TYR A 196 -19.14 -0.51 19.22
CA TYR A 196 -18.49 -1.44 20.17
C TYR A 196 -18.11 -2.79 19.55
N GLY A 197 -18.58 -3.10 18.35
CA GLY A 197 -18.31 -4.35 17.65
C GLY A 197 -19.12 -5.54 18.16
N VAL A 198 -18.98 -6.67 17.48
CA VAL A 198 -19.66 -7.92 17.79
C VAL A 198 -18.83 -8.89 18.65
N GLY A 199 -17.58 -8.55 18.90
CA GLY A 199 -16.64 -9.35 19.68
C GLY A 199 -15.44 -9.84 18.90
N ILE A 200 -14.30 -9.99 19.59
CA ILE A 200 -13.05 -10.46 19.02
C ILE A 200 -13.17 -11.93 18.62
N GLY A 201 -12.73 -12.26 17.40
CA GLY A 201 -12.73 -13.63 16.88
C GLY A 201 -14.01 -14.03 16.13
N VAL A 202 -14.99 -13.15 16.02
CA VAL A 202 -16.29 -13.41 15.35
C VAL A 202 -16.28 -12.97 13.89
N VAL A 203 -15.14 -12.91 13.22
CA VAL A 203 -15.11 -12.65 11.77
C VAL A 203 -15.45 -13.96 11.05
N PRO A 204 -16.62 -14.09 10.43
CA PRO A 204 -16.98 -15.30 9.73
C PRO A 204 -16.20 -15.36 8.41
N MET A 205 -15.07 -16.04 8.41
CA MET A 205 -14.23 -16.23 7.22
C MET A 205 -14.90 -17.09 6.13
N ASN A 206 -15.97 -17.82 6.46
CA ASN A 206 -16.66 -18.76 5.56
C ASN A 206 -18.18 -18.58 5.56
N SER A 207 -18.66 -17.35 5.66
CA SER A 207 -20.10 -17.10 5.59
C SER A 207 -20.63 -17.33 4.17
N THR A 208 -21.80 -17.97 4.08
CA THR A 208 -22.59 -18.03 2.84
C THR A 208 -23.27 -16.71 2.52
N ASN A 209 -23.22 -15.72 3.43
CA ASN A 209 -23.71 -14.39 3.20
C ASN A 209 -22.65 -13.59 2.45
N ASP A 210 -22.94 -13.16 1.22
CA ASP A 210 -22.02 -12.46 0.33
C ASP A 210 -21.49 -11.16 0.95
N GLN A 211 -22.24 -10.47 1.80
CA GLN A 211 -21.80 -9.24 2.48
C GLN A 211 -20.71 -9.49 3.53
N VAL A 212 -20.78 -10.63 4.22
CA VAL A 212 -19.86 -11.03 5.29
C VAL A 212 -18.59 -11.67 4.75
N LYS A 213 -18.67 -12.26 3.56
CA LYS A 213 -17.58 -12.97 2.86
C LYS A 213 -16.33 -12.07 2.69
N TYR A 214 -16.50 -10.78 2.58
CA TYR A 214 -15.45 -9.82 2.27
C TYR A 214 -14.85 -9.09 3.48
N LEU A 215 -15.33 -9.35 4.70
CA LEU A 215 -14.86 -8.69 5.94
C LEU A 215 -13.36 -8.85 6.20
N GLY A 216 -12.68 -9.80 5.58
CA GLY A 216 -11.24 -10.01 5.74
C GLY A 216 -10.37 -9.34 4.68
N LEU A 217 -10.94 -8.71 3.67
CA LEU A 217 -10.19 -8.11 2.55
C LEU A 217 -9.34 -6.91 2.96
N ASN A 218 -9.79 -6.17 3.98
CA ASN A 218 -9.03 -5.09 4.56
C ASN A 218 -9.10 -5.14 6.10
N SER A 219 -8.13 -4.51 6.75
CA SER A 219 -8.11 -4.49 8.21
C SER A 219 -9.18 -3.59 8.82
N ALA A 220 -9.59 -2.53 8.13
CA ALA A 220 -10.59 -1.61 8.63
C ALA A 220 -11.93 -2.33 8.83
N SER A 221 -12.46 -3.01 7.81
CA SER A 221 -13.73 -3.75 7.92
C SER A 221 -13.69 -4.83 9.00
N ALA A 222 -12.61 -5.63 9.02
CA ALA A 222 -12.48 -6.70 10.00
C ALA A 222 -12.48 -6.18 11.45
N TYR A 223 -11.69 -5.13 11.72
CA TYR A 223 -11.55 -4.58 13.07
C TYR A 223 -12.78 -3.76 13.49
N ILE A 224 -13.37 -2.96 12.59
CA ILE A 224 -14.63 -2.26 12.89
C ILE A 224 -15.72 -3.27 13.26
N TYR A 225 -15.83 -4.36 12.52
CA TYR A 225 -16.82 -5.40 12.85
C TYR A 225 -16.54 -6.03 14.22
N MET A 226 -15.28 -6.39 14.52
CA MET A 226 -14.93 -7.07 15.77
C MET A 226 -14.99 -6.17 17.00
N VAL A 227 -14.42 -4.95 16.95
CA VAL A 227 -14.22 -4.09 18.12
C VAL A 227 -14.98 -2.77 18.04
N GLY A 228 -15.74 -2.56 16.98
CA GLY A 228 -16.48 -1.34 16.71
C GLY A 228 -15.61 -0.20 16.19
N THR A 229 -16.26 0.85 15.74
CA THR A 229 -15.58 2.04 15.23
C THR A 229 -14.66 2.69 16.28
N VAL A 230 -15.14 2.81 17.53
CA VAL A 230 -14.36 3.39 18.63
C VAL A 230 -13.12 2.54 18.94
N GLY A 231 -13.30 1.23 19.07
CA GLY A 231 -12.20 0.30 19.33
C GLY A 231 -11.16 0.31 18.21
N TYR A 232 -11.59 0.35 16.96
CA TYR A 232 -10.72 0.43 15.80
C TYR A 232 -9.86 1.70 15.79
N PHE A 233 -10.45 2.87 16.06
CA PHE A 233 -9.70 4.13 16.14
C PHE A 233 -8.69 4.14 17.29
N ILE A 234 -9.09 3.67 18.47
CA ILE A 234 -8.19 3.55 19.64
C ILE A 234 -7.03 2.62 19.31
N TRP A 235 -7.32 1.43 18.77
CA TRP A 235 -6.30 0.46 18.37
C TRP A 235 -5.29 1.04 17.37
N THR A 236 -5.78 1.68 16.32
CA THR A 236 -4.94 2.30 15.29
C THR A 236 -4.10 3.43 15.87
N LEU A 237 -4.65 4.23 16.80
CA LEU A 237 -3.92 5.29 17.51
C LEU A 237 -2.80 4.70 18.39
N CYS A 238 -3.08 3.62 19.11
CA CYS A 238 -2.07 2.91 19.90
C CYS A 238 -0.93 2.39 19.03
N LEU A 239 -1.24 1.80 17.88
CA LEU A 239 -0.22 1.33 16.94
C LEU A 239 0.61 2.49 16.36
N ALA A 240 -0.02 3.60 16.00
CA ALA A 240 0.67 4.80 15.56
C ALA A 240 1.64 5.31 16.65
N ARG A 241 1.25 5.20 17.91
CA ARG A 241 2.05 5.62 19.07
C ARG A 241 3.23 4.69 19.31
N ILE A 242 3.05 3.37 19.17
CA ILE A 242 4.12 2.37 19.31
C ILE A 242 5.16 2.54 18.19
N GLY A 243 4.72 2.88 16.97
CA GLY A 243 5.59 3.11 15.82
C GLY A 243 6.56 4.29 15.98
N ILE A 244 6.38 5.14 17.02
CA ILE A 244 7.23 6.30 17.26
C ILE A 244 8.27 5.97 18.34
N GLN A 245 9.53 5.85 17.94
CA GLN A 245 10.62 5.48 18.89
C GLN A 245 11.12 6.65 19.73
N ASN A 246 11.00 7.89 19.26
CA ASN A 246 11.57 9.05 19.92
C ASN A 246 10.65 9.62 21.00
N LYS A 247 11.17 9.80 22.23
CA LYS A 247 10.42 10.32 23.40
C LYS A 247 9.93 11.77 23.24
N ARG A 248 10.54 12.59 22.40
CA ARG A 248 10.07 13.95 22.06
C ARG A 248 9.01 13.90 20.96
N GLN A 249 7.92 13.25 21.26
CA GLN A 249 6.87 12.98 20.27
C GLN A 249 5.97 14.19 20.11
N SER A 250 5.95 14.74 18.90
CA SER A 250 4.97 15.76 18.56
C SER A 250 3.63 15.07 18.25
N VAL A 251 2.53 15.63 18.74
CA VAL A 251 1.16 15.23 18.41
C VAL A 251 0.98 15.15 16.89
N LYS A 252 1.63 16.06 16.15
CA LYS A 252 1.65 16.10 14.70
C LYS A 252 2.15 14.79 14.06
N LYS A 253 3.19 14.19 14.62
CA LYS A 253 3.77 12.93 14.13
C LYS A 253 2.85 11.74 14.41
N THR A 254 2.27 11.71 15.61
CA THR A 254 1.26 10.69 15.97
C THR A 254 0.06 10.75 15.02
N LEU A 255 -0.47 11.95 14.73
CA LEU A 255 -1.57 12.13 13.80
C LEU A 255 -1.20 11.70 12.38
N LEU A 256 0.03 12.00 11.93
CA LEU A 256 0.52 11.59 10.63
C LEU A 256 0.55 10.06 10.49
N TYR A 257 1.14 9.36 11.47
CA TYR A 257 1.21 7.89 11.44
C TYR A 257 -0.16 7.25 11.62
N PHE A 258 -1.01 7.85 12.44
CA PHE A 258 -2.40 7.44 12.59
C PHE A 258 -3.17 7.53 11.25
N SER A 259 -3.10 8.68 10.58
CA SER A 259 -3.75 8.86 9.27
C SER A 259 -3.20 7.90 8.21
N TYR A 260 -1.89 7.64 8.24
CA TYR A 260 -1.27 6.68 7.34
C TYR A 260 -1.71 5.23 7.62
N LEU A 261 -1.80 4.84 8.88
CA LEU A 261 -2.32 3.52 9.26
C LEU A 261 -3.80 3.36 8.90
N LEU A 262 -4.62 4.40 9.04
CA LEU A 262 -6.01 4.37 8.57
C LEU A 262 -6.08 4.13 7.07
N LEU A 263 -5.27 4.84 6.28
CA LEU A 263 -5.18 4.65 4.84
C LEU A 263 -4.75 3.21 4.50
N LEU A 264 -3.66 2.72 5.09
CA LEU A 264 -3.17 1.37 4.85
C LEU A 264 -4.19 0.31 5.23
N SER A 265 -4.85 0.45 6.38
CA SER A 265 -5.82 -0.53 6.87
C SER A 265 -7.09 -0.60 6.03
N TYR A 266 -7.44 0.48 5.33
CA TYR A 266 -8.55 0.49 4.38
C TYR A 266 -8.22 -0.28 3.09
N PHE A 267 -6.99 -0.15 2.59
CA PHE A 267 -6.59 -0.83 1.35
C PHE A 267 -6.07 -2.24 1.56
N LEU A 268 -5.48 -2.53 2.73
CA LEU A 268 -4.70 -3.74 2.98
C LEU A 268 -5.09 -4.43 4.29
N PRO A 269 -4.97 -5.76 4.37
CA PRO A 269 -5.20 -6.52 5.60
C PRO A 269 -3.99 -6.45 6.56
N ILE A 270 -3.54 -5.24 6.90
CA ILE A 270 -2.27 -5.01 7.63
C ILE A 270 -2.23 -5.61 9.03
N TYR A 271 -3.37 -5.73 9.72
CA TYR A 271 -3.43 -6.24 11.08
C TYR A 271 -3.61 -7.76 11.15
N SER A 272 -4.14 -8.36 10.08
CA SER A 272 -4.33 -9.81 10.01
C SER A 272 -3.13 -10.54 9.37
N THR A 273 -2.26 -9.82 8.67
CA THR A 273 -1.12 -10.40 7.96
C THR A 273 0.19 -10.05 8.66
N ILE A 274 0.72 -10.98 9.45
CA ILE A 274 1.95 -10.81 10.25
C ILE A 274 3.12 -10.25 9.41
N ALA A 275 3.23 -10.64 8.13
CA ALA A 275 4.32 -10.21 7.26
C ALA A 275 4.26 -8.74 6.83
N LEU A 276 3.11 -8.06 6.96
CA LEU A 276 2.96 -6.65 6.58
C LEU A 276 3.38 -5.71 7.71
N PHE A 277 3.13 -6.09 8.95
CA PHE A 277 3.43 -5.26 10.11
C PHE A 277 4.93 -4.88 10.21
N PRO A 278 5.90 -5.80 10.05
CA PRO A 278 7.31 -5.44 10.03
C PRO A 278 7.68 -4.43 8.95
N ALA A 279 7.10 -4.52 7.75
CA ALA A 279 7.36 -3.58 6.66
C ALA A 279 6.85 -2.17 7.00
N ILE A 280 5.67 -2.06 7.62
CA ILE A 280 5.10 -0.78 8.06
C ILE A 280 5.95 -0.18 9.17
N MET A 281 6.35 -0.98 10.17
CA MET A 281 7.24 -0.52 11.24
C MET A 281 8.60 -0.11 10.69
N PHE A 282 9.07 -0.77 9.64
CA PHE A 282 10.30 -0.39 8.95
C PHE A 282 10.16 0.97 8.23
N ILE A 283 9.05 1.24 7.58
CA ILE A 283 8.75 2.57 6.99
C ILE A 283 8.79 3.64 8.09
N PHE A 284 8.13 3.41 9.22
CA PHE A 284 8.12 4.34 10.35
C PHE A 284 9.53 4.54 10.94
N TYR A 285 10.29 3.47 11.05
CA TYR A 285 11.68 3.54 11.49
C TYR A 285 12.53 4.42 10.56
N VAL A 286 12.41 4.25 9.24
CA VAL A 286 13.12 5.09 8.27
C VAL A 286 12.71 6.57 8.39
N PHE A 287 11.42 6.83 8.62
CA PHE A 287 10.93 8.18 8.88
C PHE A 287 11.54 8.79 10.16
N ASP A 288 11.75 7.98 11.20
CA ASP A 288 12.35 8.43 12.45
C ASP A 288 13.85 8.71 12.32
N LEU A 289 14.61 7.87 11.61
CA LEU A 289 16.03 8.08 11.34
C LEU A 289 16.32 9.43 10.68
N GLU A 290 15.47 9.88 9.76
CA GLU A 290 15.60 11.17 9.10
C GLU A 290 15.49 12.35 10.09
N GLN A 291 14.73 12.20 11.15
CA GLN A 291 14.56 13.25 12.16
C GLN A 291 15.66 13.31 13.21
N GLU A 292 16.29 12.19 13.56
CA GLU A 292 17.39 12.14 14.52
C GLU A 292 18.63 12.84 13.98
N GLN A 293 18.93 12.71 12.69
CA GLN A 293 20.04 13.41 12.07
C GLN A 293 19.93 14.92 12.20
N LYS A 294 18.71 15.48 12.17
CA LYS A 294 18.46 16.92 12.33
C LYS A 294 18.60 17.42 13.78
N GLY A 295 18.44 16.55 14.74
CA GLY A 295 18.66 16.88 16.16
C GLY A 295 20.13 17.03 16.50
N SER A 296 21.00 16.23 15.86
CA SER A 296 22.44 16.26 16.07
C SER A 296 23.16 17.42 15.36
N GLU A 297 22.61 17.89 14.23
CA GLU A 297 23.16 19.06 13.48
C GLU A 297 22.84 20.41 14.16
N ARG A 298 21.98 20.43 15.18
CA ARG A 298 21.58 21.66 15.91
C ARG A 298 22.22 21.78 17.29
N GLN A 299 23.00 20.81 17.72
CA GLN A 299 23.85 20.87 18.91
C GLN A 299 25.30 21.16 18.53
#